data_96913c794cb6a633d2531e9e9e5e6fd0
#
_entry.id   96913c794cb6a633d2531e9e9e5e6fd0
#
_cell.length_a   1.000
_cell.length_b   1.000
_cell.length_c   1.000
_cell.angle_alpha   90.00
_cell.angle_beta   90.00
_cell.angle_gamma   90.00
#
_symmetry.space_group_name_H-M   'P 1'
#
loop_
_entity.id
_entity.type
_entity.pdbx_description
1 polymer ?
#
loop_
_entity_poly.entity_id
_entity_poly.type
_entity_poly.pdbx_seq_one_letter_code
_entity_poly.pdbx_strand_id
1 'polypeptide(L)'
;MGSAIGLVITGGGARGAYQAGVLKRIGEIPRVQQSGNPFPLIGGSSAGAVNGTALAVGADDFSATTKTLANMWASLRPTDIFHCDLASQTHNSVTWILDLSFGGMFGGGNARSLLDATPLRHFLNRYLDCDRIQSNIKRGSLYAVAISATNYNSGESYLFIQGAKGHALWKRERLVTIATKITVDHVCASAAIPLIFQPVRLRTARGSAFFGDGCVRLQQPLSPVIRLGAEKVFAIGVRGEGRERVPIDTDTSNPSLSQVMGILFDVMFLDHIATDLEHLNRLNRLLERGHIVQPDVNGEERIRPLSTLVITPSESLSELAAHHQKDMPYLIRYFVRSLGRDASSCADLMSYLLFTSKFTRDLIEIGYHDADERIDEIEEFLYASDDRNNGNGSGRGKRSASGVSSSARRK
;
A
#
# COMPACT_ATOMS: atom_id res chain seq x y z
N MET A 1 -18.00 -15.09 12.89
CA MET A 1 -17.01 -14.02 12.62
C MET A 1 -17.52 -13.28 11.39
N GLY A 2 -17.61 -11.96 11.41
CA GLY A 2 -17.92 -11.19 10.22
C GLY A 2 -16.91 -11.46 9.11
N SER A 3 -17.27 -11.14 7.87
CA SER A 3 -16.42 -11.33 6.68
C SER A 3 -15.07 -10.62 6.87
N ALA A 4 -13.95 -11.34 6.82
CA ALA A 4 -12.62 -10.77 7.04
C ALA A 4 -12.22 -9.85 5.87
N ILE A 5 -12.01 -8.56 6.15
CA ILE A 5 -11.62 -7.57 5.15
C ILE A 5 -10.10 -7.42 5.15
N GLY A 6 -9.50 -7.60 3.98
CA GLY A 6 -8.08 -7.33 3.75
C GLY A 6 -7.89 -5.91 3.23
N LEU A 7 -7.01 -5.14 3.89
CA LEU A 7 -6.57 -3.82 3.43
C LEU A 7 -5.27 -3.97 2.63
N VAL A 8 -5.25 -3.44 1.41
CA VAL A 8 -4.06 -3.37 0.56
C VAL A 8 -3.66 -1.91 0.36
N ILE A 9 -2.43 -1.59 0.72
CA ILE A 9 -1.87 -0.24 0.62
C ILE A 9 -0.65 -0.30 -0.28
N THR A 10 -0.74 0.36 -1.44
CA THR A 10 0.33 0.32 -2.46
C THR A 10 1.50 1.23 -2.11
N GLY A 11 2.62 1.05 -2.79
CA GLY A 11 3.73 1.98 -2.74
C GLY A 11 3.45 3.29 -3.46
N GLY A 12 4.38 4.23 -3.34
CA GLY A 12 4.27 5.52 -4.00
C GLY A 12 5.13 6.64 -3.39
N GLY A 13 6.08 6.32 -2.54
CA GLY A 13 6.93 7.33 -1.92
C GLY A 13 6.11 8.38 -1.17
N ALA A 14 6.31 9.68 -1.47
CA ALA A 14 5.59 10.78 -0.83
C ALA A 14 4.07 10.75 -1.09
N ARG A 15 3.61 10.12 -2.19
CA ARG A 15 2.18 9.93 -2.48
C ARG A 15 1.47 9.08 -1.40
N GLY A 16 2.21 8.37 -0.54
CA GLY A 16 1.64 7.65 0.60
C GLY A 16 0.85 8.52 1.59
N ALA A 17 1.06 9.83 1.57
CA ALA A 17 0.28 10.79 2.35
C ALA A 17 -1.21 10.85 1.92
N TYR A 18 -1.52 10.63 0.64
CA TYR A 18 -2.88 10.47 0.14
C TYR A 18 -3.62 9.33 0.87
N GLN A 19 -2.96 8.19 0.99
CA GLN A 19 -3.52 7.02 1.68
C GLN A 19 -3.84 7.32 3.15
N ALA A 20 -3.01 8.14 3.81
CA ALA A 20 -3.27 8.56 5.18
C ALA A 20 -4.52 9.46 5.29
N GLY A 21 -4.82 10.28 4.27
CA GLY A 21 -6.05 11.05 4.15
C GLY A 21 -7.30 10.16 4.04
N VAL A 22 -7.27 9.18 3.13
CA VAL A 22 -8.34 8.18 2.98
C VAL A 22 -8.58 7.44 4.30
N LEU A 23 -7.52 6.93 4.92
CA LEU A 23 -7.61 6.19 6.18
C LEU A 23 -8.15 7.06 7.33
N LYS A 24 -7.75 8.33 7.37
CA LYS A 24 -8.27 9.29 8.37
C LYS A 24 -9.78 9.42 8.25
N ARG A 25 -10.31 9.60 7.03
CA ARG A 25 -11.75 9.72 6.82
C ARG A 25 -12.52 8.46 7.20
N ILE A 26 -11.97 7.29 6.86
CA ILE A 26 -12.53 5.99 7.28
C ILE A 26 -12.54 5.87 8.81
N GLY A 27 -11.47 6.30 9.50
CA GLY A 27 -11.39 6.29 10.97
C GLY A 27 -12.39 7.21 11.66
N GLU A 28 -13.00 8.15 10.93
CA GLU A 28 -14.03 9.07 11.42
C GLU A 28 -15.45 8.54 11.23
N ILE A 29 -15.66 7.42 10.55
CA ILE A 29 -16.97 6.77 10.42
C ILE A 29 -17.46 6.35 11.81
N PRO A 30 -18.67 6.78 12.25
CA PRO A 30 -19.16 6.51 13.60
C PRO A 30 -19.19 5.01 13.95
N ARG A 31 -19.53 4.17 12.98
CA ARG A 31 -19.57 2.72 13.16
C ARG A 31 -18.15 2.12 13.32
N VAL A 32 -17.15 2.66 12.62
CA VAL A 32 -15.74 2.26 12.79
C VAL A 32 -15.23 2.67 14.17
N GLN A 33 -15.59 3.86 14.67
CA GLN A 33 -15.21 4.30 16.00
C GLN A 33 -15.78 3.40 17.11
N GLN A 34 -16.95 2.81 16.88
CA GLN A 34 -17.60 1.92 17.83
C GLN A 34 -17.12 0.46 17.73
N SER A 35 -16.88 -0.04 16.50
CA SER A 35 -16.52 -1.44 16.25
C SER A 35 -15.02 -1.70 16.28
N GLY A 36 -14.19 -0.67 16.21
CA GLY A 36 -12.73 -0.77 16.16
C GLY A 36 -12.18 -1.00 14.75
N ASN A 37 -11.02 -1.64 14.64
CA ASN A 37 -10.31 -1.84 13.38
C ASN A 37 -11.12 -2.68 12.37
N PRO A 38 -11.53 -2.12 11.22
CA PRO A 38 -12.29 -2.84 10.19
C PRO A 38 -11.41 -3.75 9.32
N PHE A 39 -10.08 -3.64 9.44
CA PHE A 39 -9.11 -4.33 8.59
C PHE A 39 -8.22 -5.29 9.39
N PRO A 40 -8.70 -6.49 9.73
CA PRO A 40 -7.90 -7.47 10.47
C PRO A 40 -6.69 -8.00 9.67
N LEU A 41 -6.70 -7.85 8.35
CA LEU A 41 -5.65 -8.27 7.43
C LEU A 41 -5.08 -7.05 6.71
N ILE A 42 -3.78 -6.83 6.82
CA ILE A 42 -3.11 -5.67 6.22
C ILE A 42 -1.96 -6.13 5.34
N GLY A 43 -1.95 -5.68 4.09
CA GLY A 43 -0.86 -5.86 3.13
C GLY A 43 -0.30 -4.51 2.69
N GLY A 44 1.02 -4.33 2.76
CA GLY A 44 1.65 -3.07 2.38
C GLY A 44 3.00 -3.23 1.70
N SER A 45 3.31 -2.29 0.79
CA SER A 45 4.59 -2.19 0.09
C SER A 45 5.08 -0.75 0.09
N SER A 46 6.38 -0.50 0.27
CA SER A 46 6.98 0.84 0.24
C SER A 46 6.29 1.79 1.23
N ALA A 47 5.78 2.95 0.79
CA ALA A 47 4.98 3.84 1.62
C ALA A 47 3.77 3.13 2.24
N GLY A 48 3.16 2.18 1.52
CA GLY A 48 2.10 1.33 2.05
C GLY A 48 2.55 0.41 3.18
N ALA A 49 3.82 0.01 3.23
CA ALA A 49 4.37 -0.72 4.36
C ALA A 49 4.51 0.17 5.61
N VAL A 50 4.84 1.44 5.43
CA VAL A 50 4.84 2.43 6.53
C VAL A 50 3.42 2.59 7.09
N ASN A 51 2.45 2.88 6.22
CA ASN A 51 1.05 3.09 6.61
C ASN A 51 0.44 1.81 7.21
N GLY A 52 0.64 0.66 6.58
CA GLY A 52 0.13 -0.63 7.06
C GLY A 52 0.74 -1.06 8.39
N THR A 53 2.04 -0.80 8.61
CA THR A 53 2.66 -1.07 9.91
C THR A 53 2.13 -0.15 11.00
N ALA A 54 1.93 1.15 10.70
CA ALA A 54 1.34 2.09 11.64
C ALA A 54 -0.06 1.62 12.07
N LEU A 55 -0.90 1.18 11.12
CA LEU A 55 -2.22 0.62 11.43
C LEU A 55 -2.14 -0.67 12.25
N ALA A 56 -1.18 -1.54 11.95
CA ALA A 56 -0.98 -2.78 12.71
C ALA A 56 -0.53 -2.52 14.15
N VAL A 57 0.33 -1.51 14.36
CA VAL A 57 0.79 -1.03 15.68
C VAL A 57 -0.35 -0.46 16.50
N GLY A 58 -1.25 0.27 15.89
CA GLY A 58 -2.38 0.92 16.56
C GLY A 58 -3.74 0.27 16.28
N ALA A 59 -3.78 -1.02 15.93
CA ALA A 59 -5.01 -1.73 15.58
C ALA A 59 -6.03 -1.85 16.74
N ASP A 60 -5.61 -1.60 17.97
CA ASP A 60 -6.48 -1.52 19.15
C ASP A 60 -7.30 -0.22 19.22
N ASP A 61 -6.85 0.86 18.54
CA ASP A 61 -7.59 2.11 18.36
C ASP A 61 -7.34 2.66 16.95
N PHE A 62 -8.12 2.15 16.01
CA PHE A 62 -7.99 2.50 14.59
C PHE A 62 -8.20 3.99 14.34
N SER A 63 -9.19 4.60 14.98
CA SER A 63 -9.53 6.02 14.78
C SER A 63 -8.44 6.97 15.26
N ALA A 64 -7.86 6.74 16.45
CA ALA A 64 -6.73 7.53 16.93
C ALA A 64 -5.48 7.29 16.08
N THR A 65 -5.29 6.05 15.62
CA THR A 65 -4.14 5.67 14.79
C THR A 65 -4.16 6.37 13.44
N THR A 66 -5.30 6.42 12.76
CA THR A 66 -5.42 7.09 11.45
C THR A 66 -5.21 8.59 11.55
N LYS A 67 -5.68 9.24 12.64
CA LYS A 67 -5.38 10.65 12.92
C LYS A 67 -3.88 10.87 13.15
N THR A 68 -3.25 10.00 13.94
CA THR A 68 -1.80 10.06 14.21
C THR A 68 -0.99 9.87 12.93
N LEU A 69 -1.40 8.93 12.07
CA LEU A 69 -0.78 8.67 10.78
C LEU A 69 -0.87 9.90 9.85
N ALA A 70 -2.05 10.51 9.74
CA ALA A 70 -2.22 11.72 8.94
C ALA A 70 -1.36 12.88 9.48
N ASN A 71 -1.28 13.06 10.80
CA ASN A 71 -0.43 14.07 11.43
C ASN A 71 1.07 13.81 11.20
N MET A 72 1.48 12.54 11.22
CA MET A 72 2.85 12.13 10.91
C MET A 72 3.23 12.58 9.48
N TRP A 73 2.40 12.29 8.49
CA TRP A 73 2.63 12.73 7.11
C TRP A 73 2.54 14.26 6.97
N ALA A 74 1.57 14.93 7.60
CA ALA A 74 1.39 16.38 7.54
C ALA A 74 2.55 17.19 8.14
N SER A 75 3.30 16.59 9.07
CA SER A 75 4.47 17.21 9.72
C SER A 75 5.80 16.82 9.09
N LEU A 76 5.79 15.95 8.08
CA LEU A 76 6.98 15.37 7.49
C LEU A 76 7.88 16.44 6.85
N ARG A 77 9.18 16.33 7.10
CA ARG A 77 10.21 17.18 6.51
C ARG A 77 11.18 16.34 5.70
N PRO A 78 11.80 16.88 4.65
CA PRO A 78 12.83 16.15 3.90
C PRO A 78 13.95 15.60 4.78
N THR A 79 14.34 16.35 5.82
CA THR A 79 15.37 15.96 6.80
C THR A 79 14.97 14.76 7.68
N ASP A 80 13.69 14.43 7.75
CA ASP A 80 13.20 13.23 8.45
C ASP A 80 13.37 11.97 7.59
N ILE A 81 13.55 12.12 6.28
CA ILE A 81 13.65 11.01 5.33
C ILE A 81 15.11 10.74 4.92
N PHE A 82 15.86 11.81 4.59
CA PHE A 82 17.25 11.71 4.15
C PHE A 82 18.08 12.90 4.62
N HIS A 83 19.38 12.70 4.68
CA HIS A 83 20.29 13.79 5.00
C HIS A 83 20.27 14.84 3.88
N CYS A 84 20.04 16.11 4.24
CA CYS A 84 19.98 17.24 3.33
C CYS A 84 21.28 18.06 3.31
N ASP A 85 22.32 17.67 4.07
CA ASP A 85 23.56 18.45 4.21
C ASP A 85 24.41 18.39 2.94
N LEU A 86 24.82 19.57 2.44
CA LEU A 86 25.67 19.69 1.27
C LEU A 86 26.98 18.87 1.39
N ALA A 87 27.56 18.80 2.58
CA ALA A 87 28.84 18.12 2.82
C ALA A 87 28.73 16.59 2.71
N SER A 88 27.67 15.98 3.29
CA SER A 88 27.44 14.55 3.22
C SER A 88 26.93 14.10 1.84
N GLN A 89 26.14 14.95 1.19
CA GLN A 89 25.56 14.67 -0.12
C GLN A 89 26.51 14.89 -1.29
N THR A 90 27.38 15.93 -1.23
CA THR A 90 28.39 16.16 -2.29
C THR A 90 29.37 15.01 -2.35
N HIS A 91 29.79 14.46 -1.21
CA HIS A 91 30.68 13.30 -1.19
C HIS A 91 30.00 12.07 -1.79
N ASN A 92 28.77 11.76 -1.41
CA ASN A 92 28.03 10.60 -1.93
C ASN A 92 27.63 10.78 -3.42
N SER A 93 27.14 11.96 -3.80
CA SER A 93 26.69 12.20 -5.17
C SER A 93 27.85 12.31 -6.16
N VAL A 94 28.95 12.97 -5.80
CA VAL A 94 30.16 13.03 -6.63
C VAL A 94 30.80 11.64 -6.75
N THR A 95 30.88 10.89 -5.66
CA THR A 95 31.40 9.52 -5.69
C THR A 95 30.51 8.63 -6.55
N TRP A 96 29.17 8.77 -6.44
CA TRP A 96 28.22 8.00 -7.25
C TRP A 96 28.34 8.33 -8.76
N ILE A 97 28.43 9.63 -9.12
CA ILE A 97 28.63 10.05 -10.51
C ILE A 97 29.96 9.58 -11.05
N LEU A 98 31.03 9.68 -10.26
CA LEU A 98 32.36 9.24 -10.64
C LEU A 98 32.42 7.71 -10.76
N ASP A 99 31.85 6.96 -9.83
CA ASP A 99 31.78 5.50 -9.90
C ASP A 99 30.96 5.04 -11.12
N LEU A 100 29.85 5.73 -11.45
CA LEU A 100 29.05 5.43 -12.62
C LEU A 100 29.76 5.78 -13.92
N SER A 101 30.48 6.92 -13.94
CA SER A 101 31.17 7.42 -15.13
C SER A 101 32.48 6.72 -15.42
N PHE A 102 33.20 6.31 -14.40
CA PHE A 102 34.55 5.72 -14.53
C PHE A 102 34.59 4.22 -14.19
N GLY A 103 33.43 3.55 -14.01
CA GLY A 103 33.33 2.10 -13.89
C GLY A 103 34.16 1.50 -12.73
N GLY A 104 34.34 2.24 -11.63
CA GLY A 104 35.14 1.77 -10.51
C GLY A 104 36.66 1.83 -10.76
N MET A 105 37.13 2.49 -11.80
CA MET A 105 38.56 2.58 -12.16
C MET A 105 39.43 3.20 -11.07
N PHE A 106 38.83 3.94 -10.13
CA PHE A 106 39.50 4.54 -8.97
C PHE A 106 39.31 3.73 -7.66
N GLY A 107 38.94 2.48 -7.74
CA GLY A 107 38.93 1.55 -6.59
C GLY A 107 37.79 1.73 -5.60
N GLY A 108 36.72 2.43 -5.99
CA GLY A 108 35.63 2.79 -5.11
C GLY A 108 34.30 2.13 -5.44
N GLY A 109 34.13 0.84 -5.50
CA GLY A 109 32.84 0.17 -5.63
C GLY A 109 31.85 0.39 -4.45
N ASN A 110 31.83 1.58 -3.84
CA ASN A 110 31.08 1.92 -2.64
C ASN A 110 29.87 2.84 -2.85
N ALA A 111 29.60 3.29 -4.08
CA ALA A 111 28.40 4.08 -4.34
C ALA A 111 27.14 3.20 -4.22
N ARG A 112 26.51 3.23 -3.04
CA ARG A 112 25.39 2.34 -2.71
C ARG A 112 24.02 2.95 -3.03
N SER A 113 23.92 4.28 -3.06
CA SER A 113 22.68 5.03 -3.32
C SER A 113 22.94 6.51 -3.48
N LEU A 114 21.95 7.23 -4.05
CA LEU A 114 21.99 8.68 -4.20
C LEU A 114 21.84 9.42 -2.86
N LEU A 115 20.94 8.94 -1.99
CA LEU A 115 20.60 9.57 -0.72
C LEU A 115 20.76 8.59 0.46
N ASP A 116 21.24 9.12 1.59
CA ASP A 116 21.28 8.39 2.84
C ASP A 116 19.93 8.52 3.57
N ALA A 117 19.20 7.40 3.67
CA ALA A 117 17.92 7.29 4.34
C ALA A 117 18.00 6.91 5.84
N THR A 118 19.16 7.09 6.47
CA THR A 118 19.30 6.87 7.94
C THR A 118 18.29 7.67 8.76
N PRO A 119 17.98 8.96 8.42
CA PRO A 119 16.95 9.72 9.13
C PRO A 119 15.57 9.05 9.11
N LEU A 120 15.17 8.41 8.01
CA LEU A 120 13.90 7.69 7.92
C LEU A 120 13.78 6.61 9.00
N ARG A 121 14.83 5.84 9.25
CA ARG A 121 14.84 4.83 10.32
C ARG A 121 14.60 5.47 11.69
N HIS A 122 15.27 6.58 12.00
CA HIS A 122 15.09 7.32 13.25
C HIS A 122 13.68 7.90 13.37
N PHE A 123 13.17 8.43 12.28
CA PHE A 123 11.82 8.96 12.21
C PHE A 123 10.79 7.85 12.48
N LEU A 124 10.87 6.72 11.79
CA LEU A 124 9.94 5.60 11.96
C LEU A 124 10.01 4.99 13.37
N ASN A 125 11.19 4.89 13.99
CA ASN A 125 11.33 4.41 15.36
C ASN A 125 10.60 5.29 16.40
N ARG A 126 10.34 6.56 16.11
CA ARG A 126 9.56 7.44 16.99
C ARG A 126 8.06 7.19 16.93
N TYR A 127 7.56 6.69 15.76
CA TYR A 127 6.15 6.51 15.51
C TYR A 127 5.69 5.04 15.55
N LEU A 128 6.58 4.09 15.29
CA LEU A 128 6.25 2.69 15.13
C LEU A 128 6.83 1.85 16.30
N ASP A 129 6.05 1.66 17.35
CA ASP A 129 6.31 0.64 18.36
C ASP A 129 5.85 -0.73 17.85
N CYS A 130 6.69 -1.37 17.04
CA CYS A 130 6.37 -2.66 16.41
C CYS A 130 6.09 -3.79 17.41
N ASP A 131 6.43 -3.67 18.68
CA ASP A 131 6.14 -4.67 19.71
C ASP A 131 4.64 -4.76 20.00
N ARG A 132 3.88 -3.69 19.77
CA ARG A 132 2.43 -3.66 19.91
C ARG A 132 1.69 -4.55 18.90
N ILE A 133 2.28 -4.82 17.73
CA ILE A 133 1.68 -5.70 16.71
C ILE A 133 1.30 -7.05 17.32
N GLN A 134 2.23 -7.66 18.09
CA GLN A 134 1.96 -8.96 18.73
C GLN A 134 0.85 -8.89 19.77
N SER A 135 0.75 -7.78 20.48
CA SER A 135 -0.31 -7.55 21.47
C SER A 135 -1.67 -7.41 20.79
N ASN A 136 -1.74 -6.70 19.66
CA ASN A 136 -2.96 -6.53 18.87
C ASN A 136 -3.43 -7.85 18.23
N ILE A 137 -2.50 -8.69 17.79
CA ILE A 137 -2.81 -10.04 17.30
C ILE A 137 -3.39 -10.88 18.43
N LYS A 138 -2.81 -10.86 19.63
CA LYS A 138 -3.31 -11.61 20.79
C LYS A 138 -4.69 -11.14 21.24
N ARG A 139 -4.99 -9.85 21.13
CA ARG A 139 -6.32 -9.27 21.46
C ARG A 139 -7.37 -9.54 20.39
N GLY A 140 -6.97 -9.96 19.18
CA GLY A 140 -7.87 -10.16 18.04
C GLY A 140 -8.21 -8.88 17.28
N SER A 141 -7.59 -7.74 17.60
CA SER A 141 -7.75 -6.48 16.85
C SER A 141 -7.04 -6.51 15.49
N LEU A 142 -6.08 -7.41 15.33
CA LEU A 142 -5.35 -7.67 14.09
C LEU A 142 -5.22 -9.19 13.92
N TYR A 143 -5.42 -9.70 12.70
CA TYR A 143 -5.12 -11.09 12.38
C TYR A 143 -3.70 -11.25 11.83
N ALA A 144 -3.34 -10.44 10.82
CA ALA A 144 -1.99 -10.45 10.25
C ALA A 144 -1.65 -9.15 9.54
N VAL A 145 -0.36 -8.83 9.52
CA VAL A 145 0.25 -7.81 8.67
C VAL A 145 1.34 -8.44 7.81
N ALA A 146 1.35 -8.10 6.51
CA ALA A 146 2.28 -8.59 5.52
C ALA A 146 3.00 -7.41 4.84
N ILE A 147 4.33 -7.43 4.85
CA ILE A 147 5.17 -6.39 4.23
C ILE A 147 6.05 -7.03 3.17
N SER A 148 6.04 -6.48 1.96
CA SER A 148 6.90 -6.94 0.88
C SER A 148 8.26 -6.25 0.87
N ALA A 149 9.31 -6.96 0.48
CA ALA A 149 10.61 -6.40 0.13
C ALA A 149 11.27 -7.23 -0.96
N THR A 150 12.14 -6.62 -1.75
CA THR A 150 12.87 -7.31 -2.83
C THR A 150 14.27 -7.67 -2.35
N ASN A 151 14.62 -8.94 -2.38
CA ASN A 151 15.96 -9.41 -2.08
C ASN A 151 16.88 -9.17 -3.28
N TYR A 152 17.83 -8.25 -3.17
CA TYR A 152 18.75 -7.92 -4.28
C TYR A 152 19.84 -8.97 -4.53
N ASN A 153 20.08 -9.87 -3.57
CA ASN A 153 21.05 -10.95 -3.77
C ASN A 153 20.47 -12.10 -4.60
N SER A 154 19.15 -12.40 -4.45
CA SER A 154 18.50 -13.51 -5.17
C SER A 154 17.54 -13.05 -6.26
N GLY A 155 17.14 -11.77 -6.28
CA GLY A 155 16.10 -11.24 -7.17
C GLY A 155 14.69 -11.73 -6.85
N GLU A 156 14.47 -12.32 -5.67
CA GLU A 156 13.17 -12.82 -5.23
C GLU A 156 12.39 -11.74 -4.47
N SER A 157 11.06 -11.77 -4.57
CA SER A 157 10.17 -11.05 -3.68
C SER A 157 10.06 -11.78 -2.35
N TYR A 158 10.22 -11.07 -1.25
CA TYR A 158 10.00 -11.58 0.10
C TYR A 158 8.76 -10.92 0.69
N LEU A 159 7.94 -11.73 1.34
CA LEU A 159 6.79 -11.27 2.09
C LEU A 159 7.00 -11.62 3.56
N PHE A 160 7.27 -10.61 4.37
CA PHE A 160 7.42 -10.73 5.81
C PHE A 160 6.04 -10.66 6.45
N ILE A 161 5.64 -11.71 7.17
CA ILE A 161 4.30 -11.85 7.74
C ILE A 161 4.40 -11.99 9.26
N GLN A 162 3.69 -11.14 9.97
CA GLN A 162 3.41 -11.30 11.39
C GLN A 162 1.91 -11.47 11.58
N GLY A 163 1.47 -12.62 12.11
CA GLY A 163 0.07 -12.96 12.20
C GLY A 163 -0.27 -13.93 13.35
N ALA A 164 -1.53 -14.23 13.48
CA ALA A 164 -2.05 -15.19 14.45
C ALA A 164 -1.41 -16.57 14.23
N LYS A 165 -1.36 -17.39 15.29
CA LYS A 165 -0.78 -18.74 15.21
C LYS A 165 -1.51 -19.56 14.14
N GLY A 166 -0.73 -20.13 13.21
CA GLY A 166 -1.27 -20.94 12.12
C GLY A 166 -1.69 -20.15 10.88
N HIS A 167 -1.33 -18.84 10.78
CA HIS A 167 -1.54 -18.09 9.55
C HIS A 167 -0.87 -18.77 8.36
N ALA A 168 -1.43 -18.59 7.17
CA ALA A 168 -0.92 -19.22 5.96
C ALA A 168 0.50 -18.73 5.62
N LEU A 169 1.34 -19.66 5.19
CA LEU A 169 2.61 -19.40 4.53
C LEU A 169 2.60 -20.18 3.21
N TRP A 170 3.10 -19.56 2.16
CA TRP A 170 3.16 -20.19 0.83
C TRP A 170 4.47 -19.85 0.13
N LYS A 171 4.79 -20.62 -0.88
CA LYS A 171 5.91 -20.37 -1.77
C LYS A 171 5.41 -20.40 -3.20
N ARG A 172 5.83 -19.43 -3.99
CA ARG A 172 5.66 -19.40 -5.45
C ARG A 172 7.01 -19.22 -6.09
N GLU A 173 7.06 -19.40 -7.40
CA GLU A 173 8.24 -19.02 -8.16
C GLU A 173 8.55 -17.53 -7.89
N ARG A 174 9.79 -17.27 -7.43
CA ARG A 174 10.30 -15.92 -7.10
C ARG A 174 9.57 -15.16 -5.99
N LEU A 175 8.70 -15.83 -5.21
CA LEU A 175 8.07 -15.26 -4.02
C LEU A 175 8.29 -16.17 -2.82
N VAL A 176 8.83 -15.61 -1.76
CA VAL A 176 9.10 -16.29 -0.49
C VAL A 176 8.32 -15.63 0.63
N THR A 177 7.51 -16.39 1.37
CA THR A 177 6.88 -15.89 2.60
C THR A 177 7.67 -16.32 3.82
N ILE A 178 7.81 -15.42 4.78
CA ILE A 178 8.53 -15.66 6.04
C ILE A 178 7.67 -15.17 7.19
N ALA A 179 7.32 -16.08 8.11
CA ALA A 179 6.77 -15.70 9.41
C ALA A 179 7.87 -15.06 10.25
N THR A 180 7.68 -13.81 10.65
CA THR A 180 8.67 -13.06 11.43
C THR A 180 8.01 -11.96 12.25
N LYS A 181 8.67 -11.51 13.30
CA LYS A 181 8.33 -10.27 13.98
C LYS A 181 8.74 -9.10 13.09
N ILE A 182 7.78 -8.28 12.69
CA ILE A 182 8.05 -7.08 11.89
C ILE A 182 8.74 -6.05 12.77
N THR A 183 9.73 -5.39 12.19
CA THR A 183 10.52 -4.34 12.81
C THR A 183 10.61 -3.15 11.86
N VAL A 184 11.05 -2.01 12.37
CA VAL A 184 11.31 -0.82 11.54
C VAL A 184 12.28 -1.11 10.40
N ASP A 185 13.24 -2.05 10.58
CA ASP A 185 14.17 -2.44 9.51
C ASP A 185 13.47 -3.11 8.33
N HIS A 186 12.43 -3.91 8.59
CA HIS A 186 11.61 -4.50 7.51
C HIS A 186 10.84 -3.40 6.75
N VAL A 187 10.32 -2.39 7.47
CA VAL A 187 9.63 -1.25 6.86
C VAL A 187 10.61 -0.41 6.03
N CYS A 188 11.78 -0.10 6.58
CA CYS A 188 12.84 0.60 5.84
C CYS A 188 13.29 -0.17 4.59
N ALA A 189 13.42 -1.49 4.67
CA ALA A 189 13.75 -2.33 3.53
C ALA A 189 12.68 -2.26 2.44
N SER A 190 11.40 -2.33 2.85
CA SER A 190 10.25 -2.19 1.95
C SER A 190 10.17 -0.82 1.28
N ALA A 191 10.62 0.24 1.97
CA ALA A 191 10.57 1.62 1.49
C ALA A 191 11.90 2.11 0.87
N ALA A 192 12.89 1.23 0.69
CA ALA A 192 14.17 1.58 0.09
C ALA A 192 14.07 1.67 -1.44
N ILE A 193 13.63 2.83 -1.95
CA ILE A 193 13.45 3.11 -3.39
C ILE A 193 14.76 2.84 -4.13
N PRO A 194 14.74 2.01 -5.18
CA PRO A 194 15.94 1.64 -5.94
C PRO A 194 16.70 2.86 -6.47
N LEU A 195 18.01 2.80 -6.43
CA LEU A 195 18.94 3.87 -6.83
C LEU A 195 18.91 5.11 -5.92
N ILE A 196 17.77 5.43 -5.33
CA ILE A 196 17.58 6.62 -4.48
C ILE A 196 18.04 6.35 -3.05
N PHE A 197 17.53 5.27 -2.41
CA PHE A 197 17.86 4.92 -1.03
C PHE A 197 18.71 3.67 -0.93
N GLN A 198 19.50 3.61 0.16
CA GLN A 198 20.38 2.45 0.41
C GLN A 198 19.57 1.18 0.68
N PRO A 199 19.96 0.04 0.10
CA PRO A 199 19.40 -1.25 0.48
C PRO A 199 19.64 -1.55 1.96
N VAL A 200 18.65 -2.15 2.60
CA VAL A 200 18.69 -2.49 4.03
C VAL A 200 19.12 -3.95 4.19
N ARG A 201 20.12 -4.18 5.04
CA ARG A 201 20.55 -5.54 5.37
C ARG A 201 19.62 -6.14 6.42
N LEU A 202 18.91 -7.21 6.05
CA LEU A 202 18.08 -7.99 6.97
C LEU A 202 18.67 -9.36 7.21
N ARG A 203 18.49 -9.85 8.43
CA ARG A 203 18.80 -11.23 8.81
C ARG A 203 17.51 -12.05 8.80
N THR A 204 17.50 -13.10 7.99
CA THR A 204 16.38 -14.03 7.88
C THR A 204 16.82 -15.43 8.31
N ALA A 205 15.88 -16.36 8.45
CA ALA A 205 16.20 -17.77 8.70
C ALA A 205 17.06 -18.39 7.57
N ARG A 206 17.10 -17.78 6.37
CA ARG A 206 17.91 -18.20 5.23
C ARG A 206 19.28 -17.52 5.15
N GLY A 207 19.63 -16.68 6.13
CA GLY A 207 20.86 -15.90 6.14
C GLY A 207 20.64 -14.39 6.07
N SER A 208 21.72 -13.64 5.90
CA SER A 208 21.67 -12.18 5.74
C SER A 208 21.70 -11.80 4.26
N ALA A 209 20.82 -10.88 3.86
CA ALA A 209 20.77 -10.37 2.50
C ALA A 209 20.44 -8.87 2.50
N PHE A 210 20.67 -8.21 1.37
CA PHE A 210 20.28 -6.82 1.16
C PHE A 210 18.90 -6.76 0.48
N PHE A 211 18.03 -5.95 1.05
CA PHE A 211 16.66 -5.78 0.60
C PHE A 211 16.40 -4.34 0.17
N GLY A 212 15.58 -4.19 -0.84
CA GLY A 212 15.07 -2.93 -1.31
C GLY A 212 13.57 -2.96 -1.50
N ASP A 213 13.03 -1.92 -2.13
CA ASP A 213 11.61 -1.66 -2.24
C ASP A 213 10.78 -2.87 -2.68
N GLY A 214 9.69 -3.08 -1.95
CA GLY A 214 8.81 -4.23 -2.16
C GLY A 214 8.05 -4.20 -3.48
N CYS A 215 7.79 -3.00 -4.02
CA CYS A 215 7.06 -2.83 -5.28
C CYS A 215 7.85 -3.32 -6.51
N VAL A 216 9.18 -3.36 -6.43
CA VAL A 216 10.04 -3.79 -7.55
C VAL A 216 9.64 -5.17 -8.08
N ARG A 217 9.19 -6.06 -7.19
CA ARG A 217 8.96 -7.47 -7.56
C ARG A 217 7.57 -8.00 -7.24
N LEU A 218 6.78 -7.29 -6.44
CA LEU A 218 5.43 -7.74 -6.05
C LEU A 218 4.41 -7.37 -7.15
N GLN A 219 4.21 -8.27 -8.11
CA GLN A 219 3.29 -8.06 -9.23
C GLN A 219 1.81 -8.24 -8.88
N GLN A 220 1.49 -8.88 -7.77
CA GLN A 220 0.13 -9.17 -7.31
C GLN A 220 -0.08 -8.64 -5.89
N PRO A 221 -0.30 -7.33 -5.72
CA PRO A 221 -0.42 -6.71 -4.41
C PRO A 221 -1.65 -7.17 -3.62
N LEU A 222 -2.71 -7.66 -4.26
CA LEU A 222 -3.91 -8.19 -3.59
C LEU A 222 -3.68 -9.60 -3.02
N SER A 223 -2.81 -10.39 -3.67
CA SER A 223 -2.58 -11.80 -3.34
C SER A 223 -2.21 -12.06 -1.87
N PRO A 224 -1.39 -11.24 -1.18
CA PRO A 224 -1.04 -11.47 0.22
C PRO A 224 -2.23 -11.54 1.16
N VAL A 225 -3.13 -10.56 1.12
CA VAL A 225 -4.29 -10.52 2.01
C VAL A 225 -5.32 -11.59 1.65
N ILE A 226 -5.50 -11.89 0.35
CA ILE A 226 -6.39 -12.97 -0.12
C ILE A 226 -5.91 -14.32 0.43
N ARG A 227 -4.62 -14.62 0.33
CA ARG A 227 -4.04 -15.87 0.84
C ARG A 227 -4.02 -15.95 2.36
N LEU A 228 -4.02 -14.82 3.04
CA LEU A 228 -4.19 -14.75 4.49
C LEU A 228 -5.64 -14.94 4.93
N GLY A 229 -6.59 -15.05 4.00
CA GLY A 229 -7.97 -15.38 4.25
C GLY A 229 -8.97 -14.22 4.13
N ALA A 230 -8.60 -13.12 3.47
CA ALA A 230 -9.54 -12.03 3.21
C ALA A 230 -10.74 -12.51 2.38
N GLU A 231 -11.93 -12.09 2.78
CA GLU A 231 -13.20 -12.37 2.08
C GLU A 231 -13.66 -11.19 1.24
N LYS A 232 -13.19 -10.00 1.60
CA LYS A 232 -13.32 -8.77 0.84
C LYS A 232 -11.96 -8.07 0.83
N VAL A 233 -11.67 -7.30 -0.20
CA VAL A 233 -10.42 -6.55 -0.30
C VAL A 233 -10.72 -5.08 -0.49
N PHE A 234 -10.27 -4.26 0.46
CA PHE A 234 -10.24 -2.81 0.34
C PHE A 234 -8.82 -2.39 -0.09
N ALA A 235 -8.70 -1.65 -1.17
CA ALA A 235 -7.40 -1.24 -1.66
C ALA A 235 -7.31 0.29 -1.80
N ILE A 236 -6.16 0.86 -1.44
CA ILE A 236 -5.88 2.28 -1.62
C ILE A 236 -4.69 2.42 -2.57
N GLY A 237 -4.99 2.87 -3.79
CA GLY A 237 -3.99 3.20 -4.81
C GLY A 237 -3.50 4.64 -4.68
N VAL A 238 -2.46 4.99 -5.44
CA VAL A 238 -1.91 6.36 -5.51
C VAL A 238 -1.76 6.84 -6.96
N ARG A 239 -2.47 6.19 -7.90
CA ARG A 239 -2.58 6.61 -9.28
C ARG A 239 -3.89 7.37 -9.45
N GLY A 240 -3.80 8.66 -9.80
CA GLY A 240 -4.98 9.46 -10.13
C GLY A 240 -5.65 8.96 -11.42
N GLU A 241 -6.96 8.99 -11.44
CA GLU A 241 -7.73 8.93 -12.68
C GLU A 241 -7.49 10.26 -13.40
N GLY A 242 -7.14 10.25 -14.66
CA GLY A 242 -7.02 11.50 -15.40
C GLY A 242 -5.76 11.73 -16.22
N ARG A 243 -4.87 10.75 -16.37
CA ARG A 243 -4.05 10.79 -17.56
C ARG A 243 -4.95 10.48 -18.76
N GLU A 244 -5.62 11.51 -19.29
CA GLU A 244 -5.97 11.50 -20.70
C GLU A 244 -4.72 10.99 -21.42
N ARG A 245 -4.90 9.96 -22.25
CA ARG A 245 -3.82 9.54 -23.14
C ARG A 245 -3.39 10.81 -23.84
N VAL A 246 -2.23 11.35 -23.44
CA VAL A 246 -1.64 12.49 -24.15
C VAL A 246 -1.75 12.10 -25.62
N PRO A 247 -2.44 12.87 -26.45
CA PRO A 247 -2.51 12.55 -27.87
C PRO A 247 -1.08 12.30 -28.31
N ILE A 248 -0.87 11.30 -29.16
CA ILE A 248 0.44 11.08 -29.78
C ILE A 248 0.71 12.34 -30.58
N ASP A 249 1.14 13.38 -29.86
CA ASP A 249 1.45 14.64 -30.46
C ASP A 249 2.86 14.55 -31.04
N THR A 250 2.98 15.16 -32.14
CA THR A 250 4.05 15.24 -33.09
C THR A 250 5.37 15.86 -32.57
N ASP A 251 5.54 16.01 -31.26
CA ASP A 251 6.83 16.38 -30.69
C ASP A 251 7.79 15.18 -30.73
N THR A 252 8.56 15.13 -31.80
CA THR A 252 9.58 14.10 -32.06
C THR A 252 10.86 14.31 -31.28
N SER A 253 10.82 15.09 -30.19
CA SER A 253 11.98 15.27 -29.32
C SER A 253 12.27 13.97 -28.55
N ASN A 254 13.55 13.65 -28.37
CA ASN A 254 13.95 12.48 -27.57
C ASN A 254 13.48 12.66 -26.13
N PRO A 255 12.85 11.62 -25.53
CA PRO A 255 12.42 11.69 -24.14
C PRO A 255 13.60 11.95 -23.21
N SER A 256 13.39 12.77 -22.20
CA SER A 256 14.38 13.04 -21.18
C SER A 256 14.56 11.84 -20.25
N LEU A 257 15.72 11.73 -19.59
CA LEU A 257 15.96 10.67 -18.63
C LEU A 257 14.95 10.70 -17.46
N SER A 258 14.49 11.88 -17.04
CA SER A 258 13.46 12.01 -16.00
C SER A 258 12.10 11.46 -16.44
N GLN A 259 11.71 11.63 -17.71
CA GLN A 259 10.49 11.01 -18.25
C GLN A 259 10.61 9.49 -18.25
N VAL A 260 11.73 8.94 -18.68
CA VAL A 260 11.96 7.49 -18.65
C VAL A 260 11.95 6.98 -17.21
N MET A 261 12.61 7.67 -16.29
CA MET A 261 12.59 7.29 -14.85
C MET A 261 11.20 7.43 -14.24
N GLY A 262 10.42 8.46 -14.61
CA GLY A 262 9.03 8.60 -14.20
C GLY A 262 8.19 7.40 -14.63
N ILE A 263 8.29 6.99 -15.90
CA ILE A 263 7.60 5.79 -16.43
C ILE A 263 8.03 4.52 -15.67
N LEU A 264 9.33 4.34 -15.39
CA LEU A 264 9.82 3.19 -14.64
C LEU A 264 9.24 3.15 -13.22
N PHE A 265 9.10 4.30 -12.57
CA PHE A 265 8.48 4.40 -11.24
C PHE A 265 6.98 4.16 -11.31
N ASP A 266 6.29 4.67 -12.32
CA ASP A 266 4.87 4.40 -12.54
C ASP A 266 4.62 2.89 -12.71
N VAL A 267 5.40 2.22 -13.56
CA VAL A 267 5.32 0.76 -13.73
C VAL A 267 5.57 0.03 -12.41
N MET A 268 6.56 0.47 -11.64
CA MET A 268 6.93 -0.18 -10.39
C MET A 268 5.88 0.02 -9.28
N PHE A 269 5.29 1.21 -9.17
CA PHE A 269 4.43 1.57 -8.04
C PHE A 269 2.93 1.54 -8.35
N LEU A 270 2.51 1.78 -9.60
CA LEU A 270 1.12 2.09 -9.92
C LEU A 270 0.41 1.00 -10.74
N ASP A 271 1.09 0.37 -11.68
CA ASP A 271 0.41 -0.45 -12.69
C ASP A 271 -0.04 -1.82 -12.17
N HIS A 272 0.61 -2.32 -11.13
CA HIS A 272 0.34 -3.68 -10.63
C HIS A 272 -1.05 -3.86 -10.03
N ILE A 273 -1.60 -2.85 -9.35
CA ILE A 273 -2.91 -2.98 -8.72
C ILE A 273 -4.04 -3.05 -9.76
N ALA A 274 -3.96 -2.24 -10.81
CA ALA A 274 -4.97 -2.22 -11.88
C ALA A 274 -5.01 -3.57 -12.61
N THR A 275 -3.85 -4.11 -12.94
CA THR A 275 -3.71 -5.43 -13.59
C THR A 275 -4.22 -6.56 -12.69
N ASP A 276 -3.89 -6.53 -11.39
CA ASP A 276 -4.32 -7.56 -10.44
C ASP A 276 -5.84 -7.53 -10.21
N LEU A 277 -6.44 -6.33 -10.16
CA LEU A 277 -7.88 -6.14 -10.12
C LEU A 277 -8.59 -6.64 -11.38
N GLU A 278 -8.03 -6.36 -12.55
CA GLU A 278 -8.60 -6.86 -13.82
C GLU A 278 -8.62 -8.39 -13.84
N HIS A 279 -7.53 -9.03 -13.42
CA HIS A 279 -7.46 -10.48 -13.28
C HIS A 279 -8.50 -11.01 -12.30
N LEU A 280 -8.63 -10.38 -11.12
CA LEU A 280 -9.61 -10.79 -10.11
C LEU A 280 -11.05 -10.63 -10.61
N ASN A 281 -11.37 -9.52 -11.25
CA ASN A 281 -12.70 -9.28 -11.84
C ASN A 281 -13.01 -10.28 -12.95
N ARG A 282 -12.02 -10.68 -13.75
CA ARG A 282 -12.18 -11.74 -14.75
C ARG A 282 -12.50 -13.08 -14.09
N LEU A 283 -11.78 -13.44 -13.03
CA LEU A 283 -12.02 -14.67 -12.27
C LEU A 283 -13.43 -14.67 -11.64
N ASN A 284 -13.83 -13.55 -11.02
CA ASN A 284 -15.19 -13.42 -10.45
C ASN A 284 -16.27 -13.68 -11.51
N ARG A 285 -16.16 -13.05 -12.70
CA ARG A 285 -17.12 -13.29 -13.80
C ARG A 285 -17.17 -14.74 -14.28
N LEU A 286 -16.04 -15.45 -14.29
CA LEU A 286 -15.99 -16.86 -14.68
C LEU A 286 -16.65 -17.76 -13.63
N LEU A 287 -16.47 -17.45 -12.35
CA LEU A 287 -17.10 -18.15 -11.24
C LEU A 287 -18.61 -17.95 -11.22
N GLU A 288 -19.08 -16.72 -11.39
CA GLU A 288 -20.51 -16.37 -11.43
C GLU A 288 -21.24 -17.05 -12.60
N ARG A 289 -20.58 -17.22 -13.73
CA ARG A 289 -21.13 -17.91 -14.91
C ARG A 289 -21.04 -19.43 -14.84
N GLY A 290 -20.50 -20.00 -13.76
CA GLY A 290 -20.34 -21.45 -13.60
C GLY A 290 -19.33 -22.09 -14.55
N HIS A 291 -18.45 -21.32 -15.18
CA HIS A 291 -17.42 -21.84 -16.10
C HIS A 291 -16.28 -22.55 -15.37
N ILE A 292 -16.15 -22.35 -14.06
CA ILE A 292 -15.16 -23.04 -13.24
C ILE A 292 -15.92 -24.03 -12.35
N VAL A 293 -15.87 -25.32 -12.72
CA VAL A 293 -16.30 -26.42 -11.85
C VAL A 293 -15.13 -26.75 -10.94
N GLN A 294 -15.28 -26.46 -9.64
CA GLN A 294 -14.26 -26.83 -8.66
C GLN A 294 -14.39 -28.33 -8.38
N PRO A 295 -13.37 -29.15 -8.64
CA PRO A 295 -13.37 -30.52 -8.17
C PRO A 295 -13.38 -30.52 -6.63
N ASP A 296 -14.13 -31.43 -6.05
CA ASP A 296 -14.17 -31.63 -4.60
C ASP A 296 -12.87 -32.33 -4.17
N VAL A 297 -11.76 -31.59 -4.18
CA VAL A 297 -10.44 -32.09 -3.82
C VAL A 297 -10.17 -31.72 -2.36
N ASN A 298 -10.06 -32.71 -1.54
CA ASN A 298 -9.73 -32.61 -0.13
C ASN A 298 -8.46 -31.75 0.06
N GLY A 299 -8.60 -30.51 0.53
CA GLY A 299 -7.53 -29.68 1.04
C GLY A 299 -7.03 -28.54 0.14
N GLU A 300 -7.57 -28.36 -1.08
CA GLU A 300 -7.25 -27.18 -1.89
C GLU A 300 -8.17 -25.99 -1.58
N GLU A 301 -7.59 -24.76 -1.59
CA GLU A 301 -8.34 -23.51 -1.41
C GLU A 301 -9.45 -23.43 -2.45
N ARG A 302 -10.71 -23.42 -2.01
CA ARG A 302 -11.85 -23.14 -2.90
C ARG A 302 -11.74 -21.73 -3.45
N ILE A 303 -11.67 -21.60 -4.78
CA ILE A 303 -11.73 -20.31 -5.45
C ILE A 303 -13.14 -19.76 -5.23
N ARG A 304 -13.24 -18.57 -4.60
CA ARG A 304 -14.51 -17.91 -4.33
C ARG A 304 -14.51 -16.50 -4.94
N PRO A 305 -15.68 -15.97 -5.33
CA PRO A 305 -15.78 -14.57 -5.72
C PRO A 305 -15.35 -13.67 -4.55
N LEU A 306 -14.58 -12.64 -4.85
CA LEU A 306 -14.08 -11.67 -3.88
C LEU A 306 -14.59 -10.28 -4.24
N SER A 307 -15.29 -9.65 -3.32
CA SER A 307 -15.67 -8.24 -3.47
C SER A 307 -14.46 -7.34 -3.24
N THR A 308 -14.30 -6.36 -4.11
CA THR A 308 -13.22 -5.37 -4.01
C THR A 308 -13.76 -3.96 -4.04
N LEU A 309 -13.22 -3.09 -3.20
CA LEU A 309 -13.41 -1.65 -3.27
C LEU A 309 -12.05 -0.98 -3.35
N VAL A 310 -11.88 -0.09 -4.31
CA VAL A 310 -10.62 0.62 -4.55
C VAL A 310 -10.87 2.11 -4.48
N ILE A 311 -10.02 2.80 -3.72
CA ILE A 311 -9.97 4.26 -3.67
C ILE A 311 -8.68 4.71 -4.33
N THR A 312 -8.78 5.63 -5.27
CA THR A 312 -7.68 6.22 -6.03
C THR A 312 -7.85 7.73 -6.09
N PRO A 313 -6.77 8.50 -6.25
CA PRO A 313 -6.86 9.95 -6.35
C PRO A 313 -7.76 10.42 -7.50
N SER A 314 -8.65 11.36 -7.21
CA SER A 314 -9.49 12.06 -8.21
C SER A 314 -8.70 13.04 -9.06
N GLU A 315 -7.52 13.46 -8.57
CA GLU A 315 -6.65 14.45 -9.22
C GLU A 315 -5.29 13.86 -9.61
N SER A 316 -4.61 14.52 -10.54
CA SER A 316 -3.24 14.19 -10.94
C SER A 316 -2.23 14.61 -9.87
N LEU A 317 -1.72 13.63 -9.11
CA LEU A 317 -0.71 13.90 -8.07
C LEU A 317 0.63 14.39 -8.65
N SER A 318 0.89 14.13 -9.93
CA SER A 318 2.07 14.65 -10.64
C SER A 318 1.94 16.14 -10.95
N GLU A 319 0.76 16.57 -11.38
CA GLU A 319 0.47 17.99 -11.61
C GLU A 319 0.53 18.78 -10.30
N LEU A 320 -0.05 18.24 -9.23
CA LEU A 320 0.08 18.82 -7.90
C LEU A 320 1.55 18.97 -7.49
N ALA A 321 2.39 17.93 -7.71
CA ALA A 321 3.82 18.00 -7.40
C ALA A 321 4.55 19.10 -8.20
N ALA A 322 4.15 19.36 -9.44
CA ALA A 322 4.72 20.42 -10.24
C ALA A 322 4.52 21.81 -9.61
N HIS A 323 3.36 22.06 -8.99
CA HIS A 323 3.09 23.29 -8.27
C HIS A 323 4.00 23.47 -7.04
N HIS A 324 4.38 22.38 -6.39
CA HIS A 324 5.25 22.36 -5.21
C HIS A 324 6.74 22.26 -5.53
N GLN A 325 7.17 22.38 -6.80
CA GLN A 325 8.59 22.26 -7.20
C GLN A 325 9.54 23.13 -6.39
N LYS A 326 9.10 24.34 -5.99
CA LYS A 326 9.91 25.31 -5.24
C LYS A 326 10.18 24.84 -3.80
N ASP A 327 9.32 24.03 -3.22
CA ASP A 327 9.44 23.55 -1.85
C ASP A 327 10.41 22.34 -1.73
N MET A 328 10.84 21.77 -2.86
CA MET A 328 11.80 20.67 -2.91
C MET A 328 13.20 21.13 -2.47
N PRO A 329 13.93 20.35 -1.65
CA PRO A 329 15.32 20.64 -1.31
C PRO A 329 16.18 20.84 -2.55
N TYR A 330 17.10 21.81 -2.49
CA TYR A 330 17.87 22.26 -3.65
C TYR A 330 18.56 21.10 -4.40
N LEU A 331 19.19 20.17 -3.68
CA LEU A 331 19.92 19.06 -4.30
C LEU A 331 19.03 18.09 -5.06
N ILE A 332 17.86 17.73 -4.47
CA ILE A 332 16.92 16.85 -5.16
C ILE A 332 16.32 17.55 -6.35
N ARG A 333 15.97 18.83 -6.21
CA ARG A 333 15.51 19.66 -7.32
C ARG A 333 16.56 19.77 -8.42
N TYR A 334 17.83 19.94 -8.06
CA TYR A 334 18.93 19.96 -9.02
C TYR A 334 19.08 18.61 -9.72
N PHE A 335 19.06 17.50 -8.96
CA PHE A 335 19.12 16.14 -9.51
C PHE A 335 17.97 15.88 -10.48
N VAL A 336 16.72 16.12 -10.05
CA VAL A 336 15.54 15.89 -10.90
C VAL A 336 15.60 16.76 -12.17
N ARG A 337 16.01 18.01 -12.06
CA ARG A 337 16.18 18.92 -13.20
C ARG A 337 17.34 18.53 -14.13
N SER A 338 18.41 17.95 -13.60
CA SER A 338 19.52 17.48 -14.44
C SER A 338 19.12 16.30 -15.33
N LEU A 339 18.07 15.57 -14.94
CA LEU A 339 17.52 14.45 -15.70
C LEU A 339 16.48 14.87 -16.74
N GLY A 340 15.89 16.09 -16.62
CA GLY A 340 14.85 16.57 -17.53
C GLY A 340 14.86 18.09 -17.71
N ARG A 341 14.42 18.56 -18.91
CA ARG A 341 14.46 19.97 -19.26
C ARG A 341 13.33 20.79 -18.63
N ASP A 342 12.12 20.22 -18.53
CA ASP A 342 10.91 20.94 -18.17
C ASP A 342 10.30 20.42 -16.86
N ALA A 343 9.56 21.28 -16.15
CA ALA A 343 8.89 20.94 -14.90
C ALA A 343 7.86 19.82 -15.09
N SER A 344 7.16 19.80 -16.22
CA SER A 344 6.17 18.76 -16.56
C SER A 344 6.83 17.39 -16.79
N SER A 345 7.99 17.36 -17.45
CA SER A 345 8.74 16.11 -17.68
C SER A 345 9.34 15.51 -16.40
N CYS A 346 9.47 16.34 -15.36
CA CYS A 346 9.98 15.92 -14.04
C CYS A 346 8.88 15.65 -13.01
N ALA A 347 7.64 16.03 -13.28
CA ALA A 347 6.53 16.04 -12.33
C ALA A 347 6.24 14.66 -11.73
N ASP A 348 6.26 13.60 -12.53
CA ASP A 348 6.06 12.24 -12.06
C ASP A 348 7.12 11.84 -11.05
N LEU A 349 8.40 11.94 -11.43
CA LEU A 349 9.51 11.61 -10.54
C LEU A 349 9.49 12.45 -9.26
N MET A 350 9.17 13.74 -9.40
CA MET A 350 9.06 14.66 -8.25
C MET A 350 8.01 14.21 -7.25
N SER A 351 6.84 13.79 -7.71
CA SER A 351 5.73 13.40 -6.84
C SER A 351 6.05 12.21 -5.91
N TYR A 352 7.00 11.36 -6.29
CA TYR A 352 7.50 10.27 -5.43
C TYR A 352 8.51 10.74 -4.38
N LEU A 353 9.25 11.82 -4.65
CA LEU A 353 10.38 12.27 -3.83
C LEU A 353 10.11 13.57 -3.05
N LEU A 354 8.94 14.18 -3.23
CA LEU A 354 8.59 15.46 -2.63
C LEU A 354 8.06 15.28 -1.19
N PHE A 355 8.95 14.90 -0.28
CA PHE A 355 8.64 14.72 1.16
C PHE A 355 8.61 16.07 1.89
N THR A 356 7.68 16.96 1.51
CA THR A 356 7.50 18.27 2.16
C THR A 356 6.14 18.39 2.79
N SER A 357 6.05 19.04 3.95
CA SER A 357 4.80 19.15 4.72
C SER A 357 3.66 19.86 3.95
N LYS A 358 3.98 20.74 3.00
CA LYS A 358 2.95 21.38 2.18
C LYS A 358 2.34 20.37 1.22
N PHE A 359 3.16 19.71 0.42
CA PHE A 359 2.70 18.72 -0.54
C PHE A 359 1.97 17.55 0.13
N THR A 360 2.50 17.05 1.24
CA THR A 360 1.85 15.93 1.95
C THR A 360 0.52 16.33 2.58
N ARG A 361 0.32 17.58 3.01
CA ARG A 361 -0.98 18.08 3.48
C ARG A 361 -2.02 18.13 2.38
N ASP A 362 -1.65 18.66 1.20
CA ASP A 362 -2.56 18.69 0.06
C ASP A 362 -2.95 17.27 -0.37
N LEU A 363 -1.99 16.31 -0.36
CA LEU A 363 -2.29 14.90 -0.61
C LEU A 363 -3.25 14.29 0.42
N ILE A 364 -3.11 14.65 1.70
CA ILE A 364 -4.02 14.19 2.76
C ILE A 364 -5.42 14.77 2.55
N GLU A 365 -5.54 16.03 2.14
CA GLU A 365 -6.82 16.69 1.87
C GLU A 365 -7.53 16.03 0.69
N ILE A 366 -6.83 15.78 -0.41
CA ILE A 366 -7.38 15.03 -1.57
C ILE A 366 -7.84 13.64 -1.13
N GLY A 367 -7.01 12.88 -0.44
CA GLY A 367 -7.39 11.54 0.01
C GLY A 367 -8.55 11.52 1.00
N TYR A 368 -8.65 12.52 1.85
CA TYR A 368 -9.78 12.71 2.75
C TYR A 368 -11.06 12.98 1.97
N HIS A 369 -11.01 13.89 1.00
CA HIS A 369 -12.14 14.27 0.17
C HIS A 369 -12.65 13.12 -0.70
N ASP A 370 -11.74 12.41 -1.38
CA ASP A 370 -12.08 11.25 -2.21
C ASP A 370 -12.77 10.13 -1.40
N ALA A 371 -12.34 9.92 -0.15
CA ALA A 371 -13.01 8.99 0.75
C ALA A 371 -14.35 9.52 1.26
N ASP A 372 -14.47 10.83 1.48
CA ASP A 372 -15.71 11.46 1.92
C ASP A 372 -16.79 11.41 0.84
N GLU A 373 -16.46 11.67 -0.41
CA GLU A 373 -17.37 11.55 -1.54
C GLU A 373 -17.93 10.12 -1.73
N ARG A 374 -17.17 9.13 -1.34
CA ARG A 374 -17.55 7.70 -1.46
C ARG A 374 -17.86 7.06 -0.10
N ILE A 375 -18.19 7.85 0.90
CA ILE A 375 -18.31 7.38 2.29
C ILE A 375 -19.41 6.33 2.47
N ASP A 376 -20.56 6.52 1.81
CA ASP A 376 -21.69 5.58 1.88
C ASP A 376 -21.31 4.22 1.26
N GLU A 377 -20.60 4.24 0.13
CA GLU A 377 -20.08 3.02 -0.53
C GLU A 377 -19.06 2.30 0.35
N ILE A 378 -18.18 3.08 1.00
CA ILE A 378 -17.18 2.54 1.92
C ILE A 378 -17.88 1.88 3.12
N GLU A 379 -18.87 2.55 3.71
CA GLU A 379 -19.58 2.03 4.88
C GLU A 379 -20.39 0.77 4.52
N GLU A 380 -21.07 0.77 3.37
CA GLU A 380 -21.76 -0.41 2.85
C GLU A 380 -20.77 -1.57 2.62
N PHE A 381 -19.62 -1.30 2.00
CA PHE A 381 -18.60 -2.32 1.76
C PHE A 381 -18.08 -2.93 3.05
N LEU A 382 -17.83 -2.11 4.08
CA LEU A 382 -17.33 -2.58 5.36
C LEU A 382 -18.35 -3.45 6.10
N TYR A 383 -19.66 -3.13 6.03
CA TYR A 383 -20.65 -3.69 6.96
C TYR A 383 -21.84 -4.43 6.31
N ALA A 384 -21.97 -4.47 4.99
CA ALA A 384 -23.13 -5.07 4.29
C ALA A 384 -23.44 -6.54 4.65
N SER A 385 -22.46 -7.30 5.13
CA SER A 385 -22.68 -8.69 5.59
C SER A 385 -23.32 -8.78 6.96
N ASP A 386 -23.09 -7.80 7.83
CA ASP A 386 -23.61 -7.77 9.20
C ASP A 386 -25.09 -7.39 9.21
N ASP A 387 -25.52 -6.52 8.32
CA ASP A 387 -26.90 -6.02 8.26
C ASP A 387 -27.88 -7.10 7.72
N ARG A 388 -27.42 -8.01 6.84
CA ARG A 388 -28.22 -9.16 6.38
C ARG A 388 -28.50 -10.18 7.50
N ASN A 389 -27.60 -10.35 8.42
CA ASN A 389 -27.77 -11.27 9.57
C ASN A 389 -28.67 -10.66 10.66
N ASN A 390 -28.66 -9.35 10.87
CA ASN A 390 -29.53 -8.67 11.83
C ASN A 390 -30.97 -8.51 11.31
N GLY A 391 -31.19 -8.39 9.99
CA GLY A 391 -32.53 -8.31 9.38
C GLY A 391 -33.34 -9.61 9.44
N ASN A 392 -32.70 -10.77 9.58
CA ASN A 392 -33.37 -12.08 9.61
C ASN A 392 -33.81 -12.52 11.03
N GLY A 393 -33.47 -11.75 12.08
CA GLY A 393 -33.81 -12.05 13.48
C GLY A 393 -35.16 -11.51 13.97
N SER A 394 -35.77 -10.53 13.25
CA SER A 394 -36.99 -9.85 13.72
C SER A 394 -38.32 -10.33 13.08
N GLY A 395 -38.30 -11.34 12.22
CA GLY A 395 -39.43 -11.82 11.45
C GLY A 395 -40.10 -13.12 11.92
N ARG A 396 -39.80 -13.63 13.12
CA ARG A 396 -40.52 -14.80 13.70
C ARG A 396 -41.26 -14.44 14.97
N GLY A 397 -42.42 -13.80 14.81
CA GLY A 397 -43.32 -13.52 15.90
C GLY A 397 -44.78 -13.52 15.44
N LYS A 398 -45.46 -14.63 15.69
CA LYS A 398 -46.94 -14.79 15.80
C LYS A 398 -47.73 -14.78 14.49
N ARG A 399 -48.03 -15.96 13.98
CA ARG A 399 -49.39 -16.25 13.46
C ARG A 399 -50.04 -17.29 14.37
N SER A 400 -50.94 -16.78 15.17
CA SER A 400 -51.89 -17.51 15.98
C SER A 400 -52.88 -18.29 15.09
N ALA A 401 -53.11 -19.51 15.45
CA ALA A 401 -54.18 -20.32 14.93
C ALA A 401 -55.55 -19.69 15.28
N SER A 402 -56.42 -19.58 14.29
CA SER A 402 -57.87 -19.61 14.53
C SER A 402 -58.49 -20.47 13.45
N GLY A 403 -58.99 -21.61 13.84
CA GLY A 403 -59.76 -22.50 13.01
C GLY A 403 -61.18 -21.97 12.76
N VAL A 404 -61.75 -22.35 11.66
CA VAL A 404 -63.19 -22.60 11.55
C VAL A 404 -63.41 -23.71 10.51
N SER A 405 -64.22 -24.65 10.93
CA SER A 405 -64.73 -25.84 10.26
C SER A 405 -65.84 -25.55 9.28
N SER A 406 -66.14 -26.57 8.53
CA SER A 406 -67.44 -26.95 7.90
C SER A 406 -67.50 -26.66 6.38
N SER A 407 -67.78 -27.53 5.62
CA SER A 407 -68.73 -28.58 5.32
C SER A 407 -69.09 -28.56 3.83
N ALA A 408 -68.94 -29.69 3.24
CA ALA A 408 -69.90 -30.40 2.40
C ALA A 408 -70.38 -29.82 1.05
N ARG A 409 -70.27 -30.69 0.08
CA ARG A 409 -71.21 -31.17 -0.95
C ARG A 409 -70.91 -30.76 -2.40
N ARG A 410 -70.57 -31.83 -3.11
CA ARG A 410 -71.19 -32.35 -4.35
C ARG A 410 -71.49 -31.35 -5.51
N LYS A 411 -70.81 -31.42 -6.54
CA LYS A 411 -71.21 -32.19 -7.77
C LYS A 411 -69.98 -32.28 -8.70
#